data_bb629de32764e425c9dd9796c5a9dbf0
#
_entry.id   bb629de32764e425c9dd9796c5a9dbf0
#
_cell.length_a   1.000
_cell.length_b   1.000
_cell.length_c   1.000
_cell.angle_alpha   90.00
_cell.angle_beta   90.00
_cell.angle_gamma   90.00
#
_symmetry.space_group_name_H-M   'P 1'
#
loop_
_entity.id
_entity.type
_entity.pdbx_description
1 polymer ?
#
loop_
_entity_poly.entity_id
_entity_poly.type
_entity_poly.pdbx_seq_one_letter_code
_entity_poly.pdbx_strand_id
1 'polypeptide(L)'
;MTLVELDPPRSADIGGFMEGARQLEQEGADAITIADCPIGRARMDSSLLACKLSRELGIEALPHMTCRDRNVNATKALLLGLSMENVHNVLVVTGDPIPTSDRGSVKSVYQFNSRVLAKFIRGLSESDETDPFFVCGGLNINA
;
A
#
# COMPACT_ATOMS: atom_id res chain seq x y z
N MET A 1 -16.26 -7.12 10.14
CA MET A 1 -15.24 -7.01 9.09
C MET A 1 -13.88 -7.24 9.73
N THR A 2 -13.14 -8.22 9.22
CA THR A 2 -11.82 -8.62 9.72
C THR A 2 -10.76 -8.25 8.69
N LEU A 3 -9.85 -7.34 9.06
CA LEU A 3 -8.68 -6.98 8.27
C LEU A 3 -7.44 -7.64 8.88
N VAL A 4 -6.63 -8.27 8.06
CA VAL A 4 -5.39 -8.93 8.51
C VAL A 4 -4.21 -8.37 7.72
N GLU A 5 -3.14 -8.01 8.41
CA GLU A 5 -1.92 -7.51 7.76
C GLU A 5 -0.98 -8.67 7.42
N LEU A 6 -0.49 -8.66 6.19
CA LEU A 6 0.61 -9.49 5.74
C LEU A 6 1.81 -8.63 5.34
N ASP A 7 2.95 -8.96 5.90
CA ASP A 7 4.22 -8.34 5.51
C ASP A 7 4.68 -8.84 4.13
N PRO A 8 5.07 -7.92 3.23
CA PRO A 8 5.62 -8.32 1.93
C PRO A 8 6.98 -9.00 2.09
N PRO A 9 7.33 -9.95 1.20
CA PRO A 9 8.60 -10.65 1.24
C PRO A 9 9.80 -9.72 0.93
N ARG A 10 10.99 -10.14 1.34
CA ARG A 10 12.25 -9.44 1.06
C ARG A 10 12.90 -9.86 -0.27
N SER A 11 12.34 -10.84 -0.93
CA SER A 11 12.86 -11.40 -2.17
C SER A 11 11.74 -11.52 -3.21
N ALA A 12 12.07 -11.94 -4.41
CA ALA A 12 11.09 -12.21 -5.47
C ALA A 12 10.25 -13.48 -5.23
N ASP A 13 10.61 -14.29 -4.24
CA ASP A 13 9.83 -15.47 -3.86
C ASP A 13 8.62 -15.04 -3.03
N ILE A 14 7.44 -15.22 -3.60
CA ILE A 14 6.15 -14.89 -2.99
C ILE A 14 5.38 -16.13 -2.51
N GLY A 15 5.96 -17.33 -2.58
CA GLY A 15 5.26 -18.57 -2.24
C GLY A 15 4.65 -18.56 -0.85
N GLY A 16 5.43 -18.20 0.16
CA GLY A 16 4.95 -18.10 1.54
C GLY A 16 3.90 -17.00 1.75
N PHE A 17 4.05 -15.86 1.08
CA PHE A 17 3.07 -14.77 1.12
C PHE A 17 1.72 -15.21 0.52
N MET A 18 1.72 -15.83 -0.64
CA MET A 18 0.51 -16.30 -1.32
C MET A 18 -0.19 -17.42 -0.53
N GLU A 19 0.59 -18.32 0.07
CA GLU A 19 0.03 -19.39 0.92
C GLU A 19 -0.63 -18.80 2.18
N GLY A 20 0.03 -17.86 2.85
CA GLY A 20 -0.56 -17.15 3.99
C GLY A 20 -1.86 -16.42 3.61
N ALA A 21 -1.88 -15.78 2.45
CA ALA A 21 -3.08 -15.10 1.96
C ALA A 21 -4.25 -16.07 1.70
N ARG A 22 -3.99 -17.24 1.10
CA ARG A 22 -5.02 -18.28 0.90
C ARG A 22 -5.58 -18.81 2.22
N GLN A 23 -4.73 -19.04 3.20
CA GLN A 23 -5.17 -19.48 4.53
C GLN A 23 -6.07 -18.43 5.19
N LEU A 24 -5.69 -17.17 5.14
CA LEU A 24 -6.50 -16.08 5.70
C LEU A 24 -7.86 -15.93 5.00
N GLU A 25 -7.90 -16.06 3.68
CA GLU A 25 -9.15 -16.06 2.92
C GLU A 25 -10.05 -17.23 3.36
N GLN A 26 -9.51 -18.45 3.47
CA GLN A 26 -10.24 -19.64 3.89
C GLN A 26 -10.76 -19.54 5.34
N GLU A 27 -10.05 -18.85 6.21
CA GLU A 27 -10.44 -18.57 7.58
C GLU A 27 -11.42 -17.40 7.73
N GLY A 28 -11.80 -16.76 6.61
CA GLY A 28 -12.84 -15.74 6.58
C GLY A 28 -12.34 -14.32 6.82
N ALA A 29 -11.09 -14.02 6.49
CA ALA A 29 -10.65 -12.62 6.42
C ALA A 29 -11.40 -11.88 5.31
N ASP A 30 -11.92 -10.69 5.62
CA ASP A 30 -12.64 -9.87 4.65
C ASP A 30 -11.69 -9.14 3.70
N ALA A 31 -10.52 -8.73 4.19
CA ALA A 31 -9.48 -8.10 3.38
C ALA A 31 -8.08 -8.31 3.97
N ILE A 32 -7.08 -8.21 3.11
CA ILE A 32 -5.66 -8.29 3.50
C ILE A 32 -5.03 -6.91 3.30
N THR A 33 -4.41 -6.37 4.35
CA THR A 33 -3.59 -5.18 4.26
C THR A 33 -2.13 -5.57 4.05
N ILE A 34 -1.38 -4.79 3.27
CA ILE A 34 -0.01 -5.11 2.88
C ILE A 34 0.89 -3.91 3.15
N ALA A 35 1.86 -4.09 4.04
CA ALA A 35 2.76 -3.00 4.44
C ALA A 35 3.64 -2.49 3.28
N ASP A 36 3.90 -1.19 3.23
CA ASP A 36 4.77 -0.55 2.23
C ASP A 36 6.14 -0.25 2.84
N CYS A 37 7.12 -1.10 2.56
CA CYS A 37 8.49 -0.98 3.05
C CYS A 37 8.54 -0.70 4.57
N PRO A 38 7.99 -1.58 5.42
CA PRO A 38 7.89 -1.36 6.86
C PRO A 38 9.27 -1.10 7.47
N ILE A 39 9.28 -0.28 8.53
CA ILE A 39 10.50 0.18 9.21
C ILE A 39 11.53 0.84 8.28
N GLY A 40 11.09 1.41 7.17
CA GLY A 40 11.94 2.13 6.23
C GLY A 40 12.91 1.27 5.43
N ARG A 41 12.64 -0.02 5.29
CA ARG A 41 13.48 -0.96 4.54
C ARG A 41 12.75 -1.58 3.37
N ALA A 42 13.45 -1.72 2.25
CA ALA A 42 12.88 -2.26 1.02
C ALA A 42 12.27 -3.65 1.21
N ARG A 43 11.07 -3.80 0.71
CA ARG A 43 10.31 -5.04 0.57
C ARG A 43 9.70 -5.07 -0.83
N MET A 44 9.12 -6.18 -1.20
CA MET A 44 8.34 -6.25 -2.43
C MET A 44 7.22 -5.19 -2.38
N ASP A 45 6.91 -4.58 -3.52
CA ASP A 45 5.93 -3.50 -3.61
C ASP A 45 4.53 -3.98 -3.19
N SER A 46 3.94 -3.30 -2.23
CA SER A 46 2.63 -3.64 -1.66
C SER A 46 1.51 -3.58 -2.69
N SER A 47 1.59 -2.65 -3.64
CA SER A 47 0.58 -2.45 -4.68
C SER A 47 0.61 -3.57 -5.72
N LEU A 48 1.79 -4.04 -6.12
CA LEU A 48 1.92 -5.19 -7.01
C LEU A 48 1.37 -6.47 -6.36
N LEU A 49 1.64 -6.68 -5.08
CA LEU A 49 1.08 -7.80 -4.33
C LEU A 49 -0.44 -7.69 -4.19
N ALA A 50 -0.97 -6.49 -3.95
CA ALA A 50 -2.42 -6.26 -3.89
C ALA A 50 -3.10 -6.62 -5.22
N CYS A 51 -2.55 -6.19 -6.36
CA CYS A 51 -3.06 -6.56 -7.67
C CYS A 51 -3.04 -8.09 -7.88
N LYS A 52 -1.97 -8.75 -7.42
CA LYS A 52 -1.84 -10.20 -7.53
C LYS A 52 -2.87 -10.93 -6.66
N LEU A 53 -3.07 -10.52 -5.41
CA LEU A 53 -4.09 -11.09 -4.52
C LEU A 53 -5.49 -10.94 -5.11
N SER A 54 -5.83 -9.75 -5.58
CA SER A 54 -7.13 -9.47 -6.20
C SER A 54 -7.39 -10.37 -7.41
N ARG A 55 -6.40 -10.55 -8.28
CA ARG A 55 -6.53 -11.38 -9.49
C ARG A 55 -6.58 -12.89 -9.21
N GLU A 56 -5.78 -13.38 -8.28
CA GLU A 56 -5.61 -14.82 -8.08
C GLU A 56 -6.53 -15.41 -7.00
N LEU A 57 -6.88 -14.62 -5.99
CA LEU A 57 -7.72 -15.09 -4.88
C LEU A 57 -9.08 -14.38 -4.84
N GLY A 58 -9.22 -13.23 -5.49
CA GLY A 58 -10.45 -12.45 -5.44
C GLY A 58 -10.72 -11.80 -4.06
N ILE A 59 -9.74 -11.85 -3.13
CA ILE A 59 -9.87 -11.19 -1.85
C ILE A 59 -9.59 -9.69 -1.97
N GLU A 60 -10.31 -8.90 -1.20
CA GLU A 60 -10.05 -7.47 -1.11
C GLU A 60 -8.65 -7.20 -0.57
N ALA A 61 -7.88 -6.38 -1.26
CA ALA A 61 -6.54 -6.01 -0.86
C ALA A 61 -6.46 -4.52 -0.57
N LEU A 62 -5.75 -4.17 0.50
CA LEU A 62 -5.56 -2.80 0.97
C LEU A 62 -4.04 -2.53 1.07
N PRO A 63 -3.39 -2.17 -0.06
CA PRO A 63 -1.98 -1.84 -0.01
C PRO A 63 -1.76 -0.56 0.81
N HIS A 64 -0.74 -0.55 1.67
CA HIS A 64 -0.27 0.67 2.28
C HIS A 64 0.44 1.52 1.23
N MET A 65 0.33 2.83 1.37
CA MET A 65 1.01 3.81 0.52
C MET A 65 1.68 4.84 1.41
N THR A 66 3.01 4.77 1.50
CA THR A 66 3.80 5.73 2.26
C THR A 66 4.12 6.97 1.43
N CYS A 67 4.33 8.10 2.11
CA CYS A 67 4.83 9.33 1.50
C CYS A 67 6.35 9.37 1.37
N ARG A 68 7.05 8.36 1.92
CA ARG A 68 8.50 8.37 2.09
C ARG A 68 9.27 8.26 0.78
N ASP A 69 8.89 7.31 -0.08
CA ASP A 69 9.78 6.84 -1.15
C ASP A 69 9.37 7.32 -2.56
N ARG A 70 8.16 7.85 -2.72
CA ARG A 70 7.62 8.24 -4.02
C ARG A 70 7.37 9.74 -4.12
N ASN A 71 7.74 10.34 -5.25
CA ASN A 71 7.34 11.68 -5.60
C ASN A 71 5.91 11.70 -6.19
N VAL A 72 5.39 12.89 -6.51
CA VAL A 72 4.03 13.07 -7.06
C VAL A 72 3.81 12.24 -8.31
N ASN A 73 4.75 12.23 -9.25
CA ASN A 73 4.61 11.51 -10.51
C ASN A 73 4.57 9.98 -10.29
N ALA A 74 5.48 9.46 -9.46
CA ALA A 74 5.51 8.04 -9.14
C ALA A 74 4.24 7.61 -8.38
N THR A 75 3.73 8.45 -7.48
CA THR A 75 2.48 8.21 -6.75
C THR A 75 1.29 8.18 -7.71
N LYS A 76 1.18 9.17 -8.61
CA LYS A 76 0.10 9.22 -9.60
C LYS A 76 0.14 8.01 -10.55
N ALA A 77 1.31 7.67 -11.08
CA ALA A 77 1.48 6.52 -11.96
C ALA A 77 1.05 5.21 -11.30
N LEU A 78 1.38 5.03 -10.02
CA LEU A 78 0.97 3.86 -9.25
C LEU A 78 -0.55 3.80 -9.04
N LEU A 79 -1.18 4.93 -8.70
CA LEU A 79 -2.64 5.01 -8.52
C LEU A 79 -3.40 4.72 -9.82
N LEU A 80 -2.91 5.21 -10.96
CA LEU A 80 -3.47 4.87 -12.27
C LEU A 80 -3.37 3.36 -12.54
N GLY A 81 -2.23 2.74 -12.18
CA GLY A 81 -2.03 1.30 -12.31
C GLY A 81 -2.95 0.49 -11.40
N LEU A 82 -3.13 0.89 -10.14
CA LEU A 82 -4.06 0.26 -9.21
C LEU A 82 -5.50 0.34 -9.72
N SER A 83 -5.93 1.50 -10.23
CA SER A 83 -7.26 1.68 -10.80
C SER A 83 -7.48 0.78 -12.01
N MET A 84 -6.50 0.67 -12.92
CA MET A 84 -6.54 -0.23 -14.07
C MET A 84 -6.70 -1.72 -13.63
N GLU A 85 -6.07 -2.12 -12.54
CA GLU A 85 -6.13 -3.47 -11.98
C GLU A 85 -7.37 -3.70 -11.08
N ASN A 86 -8.29 -2.74 -10.99
CA ASN A 86 -9.47 -2.78 -10.13
C ASN A 86 -9.16 -2.89 -8.63
N VAL A 87 -8.02 -2.38 -8.19
CA VAL A 87 -7.65 -2.24 -6.79
C VAL A 87 -7.90 -0.80 -6.37
N HIS A 88 -9.02 -0.56 -5.69
CA HIS A 88 -9.47 0.79 -5.32
C HIS A 88 -9.46 1.03 -3.80
N ASN A 89 -8.75 0.20 -3.04
CA ASN A 89 -8.54 0.40 -1.62
C ASN A 89 -7.08 0.75 -1.35
N VAL A 90 -6.81 1.80 -0.59
CA VAL A 90 -5.46 2.18 -0.17
C VAL A 90 -5.45 2.65 1.28
N LEU A 91 -4.40 2.30 2.01
CA LEU A 91 -4.15 2.83 3.34
C LEU A 91 -2.98 3.81 3.26
N VAL A 92 -3.28 5.10 3.48
CA VAL A 92 -2.27 6.16 3.40
C VAL A 92 -1.61 6.37 4.75
N VAL A 93 -0.29 6.35 4.76
CA VAL A 93 0.53 6.61 5.95
C VAL A 93 1.69 7.54 5.57
N THR A 94 2.19 8.30 6.54
CA THR A 94 3.38 9.12 6.30
C THR A 94 4.59 8.26 6.01
N GLY A 95 4.70 7.12 6.69
CA GLY A 95 5.81 6.17 6.58
C GLY A 95 6.86 6.37 7.67
N ASP A 96 7.48 5.27 8.07
CA ASP A 96 8.55 5.27 9.05
C ASP A 96 9.80 5.99 8.50
N PRO A 97 10.59 6.64 9.36
CA PRO A 97 11.84 7.24 8.92
C PRO A 97 12.84 6.18 8.46
N ILE A 98 13.68 6.56 7.49
CA ILE A 98 14.76 5.70 7.03
C ILE A 98 15.75 5.47 8.20
N PRO A 99 16.13 4.19 8.48
CA PRO A 99 17.10 3.87 9.51
C PRO A 99 18.40 4.65 9.32
N THR A 100 19.03 5.06 10.41
CA THR A 100 20.26 5.87 10.37
C THR A 100 21.37 5.18 9.57
N SER A 101 21.47 3.85 9.67
CA SER A 101 22.44 3.03 8.92
C SER A 101 22.30 3.15 7.41
N ASP A 102 21.08 3.42 6.92
CA ASP A 102 20.74 3.34 5.50
C ASP A 102 20.70 4.73 4.83
N ARG A 103 20.76 5.81 5.61
CA ARG A 103 20.65 7.21 5.12
C ARG A 103 21.73 7.64 4.13
N GLY A 104 22.84 6.92 4.08
CA GLY A 104 23.90 7.14 3.09
C GLY A 104 23.48 6.78 1.67
N SER A 105 22.70 5.72 1.52
CA SER A 105 22.29 5.15 0.24
C SER A 105 20.81 5.40 -0.09
N VAL A 106 19.97 5.60 0.90
CA VAL A 106 18.51 5.80 0.72
C VAL A 106 18.14 7.23 1.09
N LYS A 107 17.43 7.90 0.19
CA LYS A 107 16.92 9.27 0.39
C LYS A 107 15.42 9.27 0.44
N SER A 108 14.86 9.85 1.48
CA SER A 108 13.42 10.07 1.58
C SER A 108 12.96 11.23 0.70
N VAL A 109 11.75 11.15 0.20
CA VAL A 109 11.13 12.15 -0.67
C VAL A 109 10.18 13.06 0.10
N TYR A 110 9.20 12.49 0.78
CA TYR A 110 8.21 13.21 1.59
C TYR A 110 7.61 14.47 0.94
N GLN A 111 7.22 14.40 -0.34
CA GLN A 111 6.47 15.49 -0.98
C GLN A 111 5.05 15.62 -0.43
N PHE A 112 4.52 14.53 0.12
CA PHE A 112 3.24 14.48 0.82
C PHE A 112 3.44 14.18 2.30
N ASN A 113 2.45 14.51 3.10
CA ASN A 113 2.08 13.77 4.31
C ASN A 113 0.79 12.98 4.02
N SER A 114 0.40 12.09 4.92
CA SER A 114 -0.77 11.22 4.72
C SER A 114 -2.06 11.99 4.42
N ARG A 115 -2.28 13.13 5.06
CA ARG A 115 -3.46 13.98 4.83
C ARG A 115 -3.47 14.59 3.42
N VAL A 116 -2.32 15.10 2.97
CA VAL A 116 -2.19 15.68 1.63
C VAL A 116 -2.29 14.61 0.56
N LEU A 117 -1.71 13.42 0.80
CA LEU A 117 -1.83 12.27 -0.08
C LEU A 117 -3.30 11.82 -0.23
N ALA A 118 -4.05 11.74 0.86
CA ALA A 118 -5.47 11.40 0.81
C ALA A 118 -6.28 12.39 -0.04
N LYS A 119 -6.00 13.70 0.08
CA LYS A 119 -6.63 14.72 -0.76
C LYS A 119 -6.23 14.59 -2.24
N PHE A 120 -4.96 14.30 -2.50
CA PHE A 120 -4.48 14.07 -3.85
C PHE A 120 -5.19 12.89 -4.54
N ILE A 121 -5.32 11.76 -3.85
CA ILE A 121 -6.04 10.58 -4.37
C ILE A 121 -7.49 10.92 -4.69
N ARG A 122 -8.18 11.64 -3.81
CA ARG A 122 -9.55 12.10 -4.06
C ARG A 122 -9.64 12.99 -5.31
N GLY A 123 -8.69 13.91 -5.46
CA GLY A 123 -8.65 14.81 -6.62
C GLY A 123 -8.53 14.09 -7.96
N LEU A 124 -7.89 12.92 -8.02
CA LEU A 124 -7.79 12.11 -9.24
C LEU A 124 -9.15 11.58 -9.68
N SER A 125 -9.98 11.12 -8.74
CA SER A 125 -11.34 10.67 -9.09
C SER A 125 -12.30 11.84 -9.37
N GLU A 126 -12.14 12.98 -8.72
CA GLU A 126 -12.91 14.20 -9.02
C GLU A 126 -12.62 14.78 -10.41
N SER A 127 -11.43 14.52 -10.96
CA SER A 127 -11.03 14.90 -12.32
C SER A 127 -11.19 13.77 -13.36
N ASP A 128 -11.92 12.72 -13.04
CA ASP A 128 -12.18 11.55 -13.91
C ASP A 128 -10.88 10.83 -14.39
N GLU A 129 -9.79 10.94 -13.63
CA GLU A 129 -8.53 10.26 -13.96
C GLU A 129 -8.48 8.83 -13.42
N THR A 130 -9.24 8.55 -12.37
CA THR A 130 -9.39 7.21 -11.77
C THR A 130 -10.81 7.00 -11.30
N ASP A 131 -11.22 5.73 -11.13
CA ASP A 131 -12.37 5.41 -10.29
C ASP A 131 -12.13 5.83 -8.84
N PRO A 132 -13.19 6.05 -8.04
CA PRO A 132 -13.05 6.46 -6.64
C PRO A 132 -12.30 5.43 -5.81
N PHE A 133 -11.30 5.87 -5.07
CA PHE A 133 -10.60 5.05 -4.08
C PHE A 133 -11.27 5.12 -2.71
N PHE A 134 -11.35 3.99 -2.03
CA PHE A 134 -11.57 3.94 -0.59
C PHE A 134 -10.22 4.19 0.12
N VAL A 135 -10.09 5.35 0.73
CA VAL A 135 -8.84 5.79 1.35
C VAL A 135 -8.92 5.62 2.86
N CYS A 136 -8.14 4.69 3.39
CA CYS A 136 -7.96 4.50 4.83
C CYS A 136 -6.77 5.32 5.34
N GLY A 137 -6.81 5.67 6.62
CA GLY A 137 -5.70 6.31 7.33
C GLY A 137 -5.52 5.71 8.72
N GLY A 138 -4.28 5.70 9.20
CA GLY A 138 -3.98 5.33 10.58
C GLY A 138 -4.33 6.48 11.55
N LEU A 139 -5.06 6.18 12.62
CA LEU A 139 -5.32 7.10 13.71
C LEU A 139 -4.44 6.74 14.91
N ASN A 140 -3.57 7.66 15.31
CA ASN A 140 -2.85 7.53 16.56
C ASN A 140 -3.67 8.18 17.69
N ILE A 141 -4.29 7.35 18.52
CA ILE A 141 -5.12 7.82 19.65
C ILE A 141 -4.31 8.33 20.85
N ASN A 142 -2.99 8.15 20.83
CA ASN A 142 -2.06 8.56 21.87
C ASN A 142 -1.20 9.79 21.47
N ALA A 143 -1.51 10.42 20.35
CA ALA A 143 -0.78 11.58 19.85
C ALA A 143 -1.46 12.89 20.30
#